data_baad5f87dae22cb4736df3aedc1f93c7
#
_entry.id   baad5f87dae22cb4736df3aedc1f93c7
#
_cell.length_a   1.000
_cell.length_b   1.000
_cell.length_c   1.000
_cell.angle_alpha   90.00
_cell.angle_beta   90.00
_cell.angle_gamma   90.00
#
_symmetry.space_group_name_H-M   'P 1'
#
loop_
_entity.id
_entity.type
_entity.pdbx_description
1 polymer ?
#
loop_
_entity_poly.entity_id
_entity_poly.type
_entity_poly.pdbx_seq_one_letter_code
_entity_poly.pdbx_strand_id
1 'polypeptide(L)'
;MAWQGRKDMKRRNLWRGLFIAAVSLLVGWSDALAAEQQEPAFGGAAAEIADKIAAAFPKVTGQVIGLEQGRILVDLGAKDQVIPGLELQVYREGQEFKHPYTGQVLGRLDRDVARIRILEVQPSFSVAEAIQQAEGTIVQQGDKVRVTSARIVVALPNVDVADVAGTNTRSVTRDLTNALIKTNRFEVMTDQRVRAALAEQKLANPDQFSDPEVLQALWKSLRVTAVLVAKLSLHEQSVRWDVQVLSTVRGDTITLASADVKGALPTVARGSARGGGSFAGGEAPRIDQIALRSQELPYKAQVMTMGEFTGDGTLKLAVTDGQNLYIYDLTKSGIRLLTTLPGLTTDDIIALDAADINGNGVAEIFATVRPRSWFTSGSGLRSFVLEYQTGKYVKTWDTVQLYFRVLEGADGKPHLYAQSAGATLPFDGPVREYVWQTNKYLPQAPVPLPKAFNTVFGFGLADLDGDGLPKVLVLDKQDYLRVFDRAGAELYRSSDHYGGSELVLQYDPERTSSSAGNPRSGVQLSEIMLQGRMYYQDIMGNGKKQLILPRNSPSTGYLFQTRLYDKGKIYGLAWDGVGMQAVWETREVPGYIADYALVDPEGTGDRKLVLLVVQTNLVGMGTSRSSIVLLDLKP
;
A
#
# COMPACT_ATOMS: atom_id res chain seq x y z
N MET A 1 -76.43 19.88 35.60
CA MET A 1 -75.12 20.55 35.43
C MET A 1 -73.97 19.88 36.19
N ALA A 2 -73.92 18.54 36.35
CA ALA A 2 -72.84 17.89 37.11
C ALA A 2 -72.13 16.72 36.38
N TRP A 3 -72.32 16.64 35.04
CA TRP A 3 -71.77 15.51 34.29
C TRP A 3 -70.70 15.85 33.21
N GLN A 4 -70.41 17.13 33.02
CA GLN A 4 -69.40 17.59 32.07
C GLN A 4 -67.99 17.82 32.72
N GLY A 5 -67.92 18.01 34.05
CA GLY A 5 -66.66 18.27 34.76
C GLY A 5 -65.72 17.08 34.98
N ARG A 6 -66.23 15.83 34.82
CA ARG A 6 -65.40 14.64 35.03
C ARG A 6 -64.65 14.12 33.79
N LYS A 7 -65.02 14.54 32.59
CA LYS A 7 -64.32 14.15 31.38
C LYS A 7 -63.09 14.99 31.10
N ASP A 8 -63.08 16.23 31.55
CA ASP A 8 -61.90 17.11 31.30
C ASP A 8 -60.75 16.86 32.27
N MET A 9 -61.02 16.35 33.47
CA MET A 9 -59.98 16.02 34.45
C MET A 9 -59.21 14.74 34.07
N LYS A 10 -59.85 13.76 33.40
CA LYS A 10 -59.18 12.54 32.90
C LYS A 10 -58.34 12.82 31.67
N ARG A 11 -58.74 13.78 30.82
CA ARG A 11 -57.94 14.18 29.65
C ARG A 11 -56.66 14.95 30.03
N ARG A 12 -56.72 15.80 31.03
CA ARG A 12 -55.55 16.56 31.51
C ARG A 12 -54.50 15.68 32.18
N ASN A 13 -54.87 14.61 32.83
CA ASN A 13 -53.94 13.66 33.44
C ASN A 13 -53.32 12.68 32.40
N LEU A 14 -54.01 12.35 31.30
CA LEU A 14 -53.42 11.58 30.21
C LEU A 14 -52.33 12.35 29.46
N TRP A 15 -52.52 13.65 29.26
CA TRP A 15 -51.51 14.51 28.59
C TRP A 15 -50.30 14.81 29.48
N ARG A 16 -50.47 14.86 30.80
CA ARG A 16 -49.32 15.00 31.71
C ARG A 16 -48.49 13.72 31.80
N GLY A 17 -49.11 12.54 31.74
CA GLY A 17 -48.37 11.26 31.69
C GLY A 17 -47.58 11.05 30.39
N LEU A 18 -48.15 11.44 29.26
CA LEU A 18 -47.48 11.38 27.96
C LEU A 18 -46.36 12.38 27.80
N PHE A 19 -46.47 13.59 28.41
CA PHE A 19 -45.40 14.59 28.37
C PHE A 19 -44.21 14.23 29.25
N ILE A 20 -44.43 13.59 30.40
CA ILE A 20 -43.35 13.09 31.27
C ILE A 20 -42.68 11.88 30.66
N ALA A 21 -43.42 10.97 30.00
CA ALA A 21 -42.83 9.83 29.28
C ALA A 21 -42.05 10.27 28.02
N ALA A 22 -42.48 11.31 27.30
CA ALA A 22 -41.78 11.84 26.14
C ALA A 22 -40.52 12.64 26.54
N VAL A 23 -40.51 13.34 27.68
CA VAL A 23 -39.33 14.05 28.19
C VAL A 23 -38.33 13.05 28.77
N SER A 24 -38.75 11.95 29.41
CA SER A 24 -37.86 10.89 29.90
C SER A 24 -37.24 10.07 28.75
N LEU A 25 -37.94 9.91 27.62
CA LEU A 25 -37.40 9.31 26.41
C LEU A 25 -36.43 10.24 25.66
N LEU A 26 -36.66 11.54 25.66
CA LEU A 26 -35.76 12.52 25.05
C LEU A 26 -34.48 12.74 25.88
N VAL A 27 -34.54 12.62 27.22
CA VAL A 27 -33.35 12.70 28.07
C VAL A 27 -32.53 11.39 27.99
N GLY A 28 -33.19 10.22 27.80
CA GLY A 28 -32.50 8.96 27.56
C GLY A 28 -31.86 8.85 26.15
N TRP A 29 -32.32 9.65 25.21
CA TRP A 29 -31.74 9.71 23.85
C TRP A 29 -30.65 10.78 23.71
N SER A 30 -30.62 11.80 24.57
CA SER A 30 -29.52 12.74 24.60
C SER A 30 -28.23 12.15 25.22
N ASP A 31 -28.34 11.19 26.14
CA ASP A 31 -27.19 10.45 26.67
C ASP A 31 -26.71 9.35 25.70
N ALA A 32 -27.55 8.89 24.75
CA ALA A 32 -27.14 7.93 23.73
C ALA A 32 -26.52 8.61 22.47
N LEU A 33 -26.68 9.93 22.32
CA LEU A 33 -26.06 10.71 21.22
C LEU A 33 -24.76 11.42 21.63
N ALA A 34 -24.39 11.36 22.89
CA ALA A 34 -23.11 11.80 23.43
C ALA A 34 -22.18 10.59 23.73
N ALA A 35 -22.24 9.52 22.91
CA ALA A 35 -21.07 8.67 22.74
C ALA A 35 -20.09 9.49 21.89
N GLU A 36 -19.40 10.43 22.54
CA GLU A 36 -18.16 10.99 22.07
C GLU A 36 -17.33 9.87 21.46
N GLN A 37 -16.95 9.98 20.20
CA GLN A 37 -15.92 9.15 19.60
C GLN A 37 -14.68 9.34 20.46
N GLN A 38 -14.52 8.47 21.48
CA GLN A 38 -13.28 8.41 22.25
C GLN A 38 -12.21 7.99 21.26
N GLU A 39 -11.32 8.94 20.92
CA GLU A 39 -10.05 8.60 20.28
C GLU A 39 -9.45 7.40 21.01
N PRO A 40 -8.86 6.43 20.28
CA PRO A 40 -8.24 5.27 20.91
C PRO A 40 -7.29 5.77 21.99
N ALA A 41 -7.41 5.24 23.21
CA ALA A 41 -6.72 5.70 24.41
C ALA A 41 -5.19 5.83 24.25
N PHE A 42 -4.62 5.15 23.26
CA PHE A 42 -3.19 5.14 22.96
C PHE A 42 -2.80 6.09 21.81
N GLY A 43 -3.70 6.48 20.93
CA GLY A 43 -3.38 7.25 19.72
C GLY A 43 -2.73 8.61 20.01
N GLY A 44 -3.24 9.33 21.02
CA GLY A 44 -2.68 10.61 21.46
C GLY A 44 -1.27 10.48 22.04
N ALA A 45 -1.06 9.50 22.93
CA ALA A 45 0.24 9.21 23.52
C ALA A 45 1.26 8.74 22.45
N ALA A 46 0.81 7.91 21.51
CA ALA A 46 1.63 7.46 20.38
C ALA A 46 2.11 8.62 19.51
N ALA A 47 1.22 9.59 19.21
CA ALA A 47 1.57 10.78 18.45
C ALA A 47 2.60 11.64 19.19
N GLU A 48 2.40 11.88 20.48
CA GLU A 48 3.34 12.63 21.32
C GLU A 48 4.74 11.96 21.36
N ILE A 49 4.79 10.64 21.50
CA ILE A 49 6.03 9.86 21.48
C ILE A 49 6.71 9.98 20.10
N ALA A 50 5.94 9.80 19.01
CA ALA A 50 6.47 9.89 17.67
C ALA A 50 7.07 11.27 17.36
N ASP A 51 6.45 12.35 17.83
CA ASP A 51 6.98 13.71 17.69
C ASP A 51 8.27 13.90 18.49
N LYS A 52 8.34 13.39 19.74
CA LYS A 52 9.56 13.42 20.55
C LYS A 52 10.70 12.64 19.92
N ILE A 53 10.41 11.47 19.34
CA ILE A 53 11.40 10.67 18.61
C ILE A 53 11.84 11.43 17.34
N ALA A 54 10.91 12.01 16.58
CA ALA A 54 11.23 12.77 15.38
C ALA A 54 12.10 14.00 15.67
N ALA A 55 11.92 14.63 16.83
CA ALA A 55 12.75 15.75 17.28
C ALA A 55 14.22 15.34 17.56
N ALA A 56 14.45 14.10 17.98
CA ALA A 56 15.79 13.55 18.20
C ALA A 56 16.56 13.27 16.89
N PHE A 57 15.89 13.35 15.74
CA PHE A 57 16.48 13.22 14.40
C PHE A 57 16.26 14.52 13.61
N PRO A 58 16.94 15.62 13.93
CA PRO A 58 16.69 16.92 13.34
C PRO A 58 16.98 16.96 11.84
N LYS A 59 16.33 17.89 11.14
CA LYS A 59 16.69 18.25 9.77
C LYS A 59 17.91 19.15 9.82
N VAL A 60 19.09 18.57 9.66
CA VAL A 60 20.34 19.33 9.66
C VAL A 60 20.76 19.70 8.24
N THR A 61 21.37 20.86 8.11
CA THR A 61 22.06 21.31 6.90
C THR A 61 23.48 21.72 7.27
N GLY A 62 24.43 21.38 6.43
CA GLY A 62 25.85 21.70 6.63
C GLY A 62 26.56 21.73 5.30
N GLN A 63 27.90 21.57 5.35
CA GLN A 63 28.74 21.57 4.14
C GLN A 63 29.87 20.55 4.25
N VAL A 64 30.37 20.15 3.12
CA VAL A 64 31.60 19.35 3.00
C VAL A 64 32.80 20.27 3.34
N ILE A 65 33.55 19.93 4.39
CA ILE A 65 34.69 20.70 4.85
C ILE A 65 36.03 20.13 4.37
N GLY A 66 36.04 18.91 3.87
CA GLY A 66 37.23 18.27 3.35
C GLY A 66 36.98 16.88 2.77
N LEU A 67 38.01 16.39 2.09
CA LEU A 67 38.08 15.04 1.54
C LEU A 67 39.41 14.44 1.95
N GLU A 68 39.44 13.32 2.63
CA GLU A 68 40.65 12.67 3.11
C GLU A 68 40.56 11.15 2.89
N GLN A 69 41.54 10.60 2.17
CA GLN A 69 41.63 9.16 1.87
C GLN A 69 40.33 8.51 1.35
N GLY A 70 39.59 9.24 0.50
CA GLY A 70 38.32 8.78 -0.04
C GLY A 70 37.10 8.93 0.91
N ARG A 71 37.32 9.50 2.10
CA ARG A 71 36.25 9.84 3.07
C ARG A 71 35.88 11.32 2.92
N ILE A 72 34.65 11.63 3.26
CA ILE A 72 34.06 12.97 3.16
C ILE A 72 33.88 13.51 4.57
N LEU A 73 34.44 14.66 4.83
CA LEU A 73 34.32 15.36 6.11
C LEU A 73 33.21 16.41 5.98
N VAL A 74 32.26 16.42 6.91
CA VAL A 74 31.17 17.38 6.96
C VAL A 74 31.16 18.14 8.28
N ASP A 75 30.79 19.43 8.28
CA ASP A 75 30.76 20.31 9.45
C ASP A 75 29.59 20.07 10.41
N LEU A 76 29.02 18.87 10.37
CA LEU A 76 27.96 18.41 11.22
C LEU A 76 28.47 17.37 12.19
N GLY A 77 28.33 17.58 13.48
CA GLY A 77 28.84 16.71 14.52
C GLY A 77 27.79 16.31 15.55
N ALA A 78 28.27 15.81 16.71
CA ALA A 78 27.38 15.40 17.82
C ALA A 78 26.54 16.57 18.34
N LYS A 79 27.07 17.81 18.32
CA LYS A 79 26.33 19.04 18.69
C LYS A 79 25.12 19.29 17.79
N ASP A 80 25.15 18.82 16.55
CA ASP A 80 24.08 18.95 15.58
C ASP A 80 23.14 17.72 15.59
N GLN A 81 23.30 16.85 16.60
CA GLN A 81 22.53 15.61 16.78
C GLN A 81 22.66 14.64 15.58
N VAL A 82 23.76 14.70 14.87
CA VAL A 82 24.08 13.73 13.83
C VAL A 82 24.49 12.40 14.48
N ILE A 83 24.05 11.32 13.90
CA ILE A 83 24.34 9.96 14.37
C ILE A 83 24.99 9.13 13.27
N PRO A 84 25.84 8.17 13.61
CA PRO A 84 26.35 7.21 12.63
C PRO A 84 25.21 6.47 11.94
N GLY A 85 25.38 6.23 10.64
CA GLY A 85 24.35 5.62 9.80
C GLY A 85 23.38 6.61 9.15
N LEU A 86 23.34 7.87 9.60
CA LEU A 86 22.51 8.90 8.97
C LEU A 86 22.96 9.14 7.53
N GLU A 87 21.99 9.20 6.62
CA GLU A 87 22.25 9.51 5.21
C GLU A 87 21.97 10.98 4.91
N LEU A 88 22.92 11.61 4.24
CA LEU A 88 22.83 12.99 3.82
C LEU A 88 22.92 13.10 2.29
N GLN A 89 22.15 14.01 1.71
CA GLN A 89 22.28 14.42 0.32
C GLN A 89 23.31 15.53 0.20
N VAL A 90 24.34 15.29 -0.58
CA VAL A 90 25.30 16.32 -1.01
C VAL A 90 24.73 16.98 -2.25
N TYR A 91 24.67 18.30 -2.24
CA TYR A 91 24.21 19.09 -3.37
C TYR A 91 25.09 20.33 -3.56
N ARG A 92 25.18 20.79 -4.80
CA ARG A 92 25.88 22.00 -5.16
C ARG A 92 24.88 23.10 -5.47
N GLU A 93 24.98 24.22 -4.79
CA GLU A 93 24.11 25.36 -5.02
C GLU A 93 24.30 25.88 -6.44
N GLY A 94 23.18 26.01 -7.16
CA GLY A 94 23.15 26.59 -8.49
C GLY A 94 23.06 28.11 -8.47
N GLN A 95 23.02 28.70 -9.66
CA GLN A 95 22.82 30.15 -9.81
C GLN A 95 21.41 30.58 -9.36
N GLU A 96 21.32 31.82 -8.84
CA GLU A 96 20.05 32.42 -8.50
C GLU A 96 19.27 32.76 -9.77
N PHE A 97 18.01 32.33 -9.80
CA PHE A 97 17.07 32.76 -10.83
C PHE A 97 16.32 34.00 -10.35
N LYS A 98 16.40 35.05 -11.17
CA LYS A 98 15.67 36.30 -10.94
C LYS A 98 14.57 36.44 -11.96
N HIS A 99 13.43 36.95 -11.54
CA HIS A 99 12.33 37.26 -12.46
C HIS A 99 12.80 38.32 -13.46
N PRO A 100 12.69 38.05 -14.79
CA PRO A 100 13.31 38.90 -15.80
C PRO A 100 12.80 40.34 -15.81
N TYR A 101 11.57 40.57 -15.35
CA TYR A 101 10.96 41.91 -15.35
C TYR A 101 11.00 42.60 -14.00
N THR A 102 10.95 41.85 -12.89
CA THR A 102 10.87 42.46 -11.53
C THR A 102 12.19 42.44 -10.79
N GLY A 103 13.18 41.67 -11.26
CA GLY A 103 14.45 41.46 -10.56
C GLY A 103 14.35 40.65 -9.27
N GLN A 104 13.14 40.24 -8.88
CA GLN A 104 12.90 39.44 -7.67
C GLN A 104 13.59 38.08 -7.78
N VAL A 105 14.31 37.67 -6.73
CA VAL A 105 14.90 36.33 -6.65
C VAL A 105 13.78 35.31 -6.52
N LEU A 106 13.69 34.40 -7.49
CA LEU A 106 12.68 33.34 -7.52
C LEU A 106 13.15 32.06 -6.84
N GLY A 107 14.48 31.88 -6.69
CA GLY A 107 15.09 30.70 -6.06
C GLY A 107 16.43 30.34 -6.67
N ARG A 108 16.95 29.17 -6.29
CA ARG A 108 18.17 28.57 -6.85
C ARG A 108 17.84 27.16 -7.36
N LEU A 109 18.50 26.71 -8.41
CA LEU A 109 18.41 25.35 -8.90
C LEU A 109 19.63 24.57 -8.39
N ASP A 110 19.46 23.86 -7.29
CA ASP A 110 20.50 23.02 -6.71
C ASP A 110 20.73 21.77 -7.56
N ARG A 111 21.98 21.34 -7.67
CA ARG A 111 22.35 20.11 -8.36
C ARG A 111 22.77 19.06 -7.35
N ASP A 112 22.09 17.92 -7.33
CA ASP A 112 22.48 16.78 -6.51
C ASP A 112 23.84 16.23 -6.99
N VAL A 113 24.75 15.97 -6.04
CA VAL A 113 26.13 15.53 -6.29
C VAL A 113 26.33 14.10 -5.86
N ALA A 114 25.95 13.78 -4.61
CA ALA A 114 26.11 12.45 -4.05
C ALA A 114 25.16 12.23 -2.87
N ARG A 115 24.93 10.97 -2.53
CA ARG A 115 24.40 10.57 -1.23
C ARG A 115 25.52 9.99 -0.42
N ILE A 116 25.68 10.47 0.81
CA ILE A 116 26.73 10.05 1.74
C ILE A 116 26.10 9.45 3.00
N ARG A 117 26.83 8.55 3.65
CA ARG A 117 26.45 7.95 4.93
C ARG A 117 27.49 8.31 5.98
N ILE A 118 27.03 8.78 7.13
CA ILE A 118 27.89 9.09 8.28
C ILE A 118 28.44 7.79 8.86
N LEU A 119 29.75 7.69 8.97
CA LEU A 119 30.45 6.56 9.59
C LEU A 119 30.81 6.87 11.04
N GLU A 120 31.44 8.02 11.27
CA GLU A 120 31.93 8.44 12.57
C GLU A 120 31.47 9.86 12.87
N VAL A 121 31.13 10.13 14.11
CA VAL A 121 30.69 11.46 14.57
C VAL A 121 31.62 11.95 15.64
N GLN A 122 32.23 13.11 15.38
CA GLN A 122 33.03 13.88 16.31
C GLN A 122 32.20 15.01 16.93
N PRO A 123 32.67 15.70 17.96
CA PRO A 123 31.90 16.78 18.57
C PRO A 123 31.44 17.87 17.58
N SER A 124 32.25 18.24 16.57
CA SER A 124 31.98 19.36 15.67
C SER A 124 31.95 19.01 14.19
N PHE A 125 32.28 17.77 13.81
CA PHE A 125 32.26 17.30 12.43
C PHE A 125 32.00 15.81 12.38
N SER A 126 31.70 15.28 11.19
CA SER A 126 31.54 13.85 10.97
C SER A 126 32.30 13.38 9.75
N VAL A 127 32.66 12.10 9.78
CA VAL A 127 33.28 11.38 8.66
C VAL A 127 32.22 10.56 7.97
N ALA A 128 32.12 10.67 6.65
CA ALA A 128 31.15 9.98 5.83
C ALA A 128 31.79 9.27 4.64
N GLU A 129 31.05 8.30 4.08
CA GLU A 129 31.38 7.64 2.83
C GLU A 129 30.32 7.95 1.77
N ALA A 130 30.72 8.00 0.50
CA ALA A 130 29.75 8.09 -0.60
C ALA A 130 29.10 6.72 -0.83
N ILE A 131 27.77 6.66 -0.75
CA ILE A 131 27.00 5.46 -1.04
C ILE A 131 26.37 5.48 -2.43
N GLN A 132 26.20 6.68 -2.97
CA GLN A 132 25.72 6.90 -4.33
C GLN A 132 26.29 8.23 -4.84
N GLN A 133 26.75 8.25 -6.07
CA GLN A 133 27.26 9.46 -6.71
C GLN A 133 26.50 9.71 -8.00
N ALA A 134 26.08 10.95 -8.23
CA ALA A 134 25.43 11.32 -9.47
C ALA A 134 26.44 11.27 -10.62
N GLU A 135 25.98 10.79 -11.77
CA GLU A 135 26.85 10.57 -12.93
C GLU A 135 27.55 11.87 -13.36
N GLY A 136 28.85 11.79 -13.59
CA GLY A 136 29.67 12.94 -13.98
C GLY A 136 29.87 13.99 -12.91
N THR A 137 29.62 13.68 -11.63
CA THR A 137 29.85 14.60 -10.49
C THR A 137 30.87 14.02 -9.52
N ILE A 138 31.61 14.90 -8.87
CA ILE A 138 32.53 14.56 -7.80
C ILE A 138 32.24 15.49 -6.62
N VAL A 139 32.16 14.94 -5.42
CA VAL A 139 32.00 15.70 -4.18
C VAL A 139 33.21 16.61 -4.01
N GLN A 140 33.01 17.87 -3.68
CA GLN A 140 34.03 18.89 -3.50
C GLN A 140 33.85 19.57 -2.14
N GLN A 141 34.93 20.10 -1.62
CA GLN A 141 34.86 20.99 -0.46
C GLN A 141 33.98 22.21 -0.78
N GLY A 142 33.06 22.54 0.13
CA GLY A 142 32.08 23.60 -0.04
C GLY A 142 30.74 23.15 -0.58
N ASP A 143 30.59 21.91 -1.10
CA ASP A 143 29.30 21.35 -1.43
C ASP A 143 28.41 21.30 -0.15
N LYS A 144 27.15 21.61 -0.29
CA LYS A 144 26.18 21.60 0.82
C LYS A 144 25.67 20.19 1.11
N VAL A 145 25.34 19.94 2.36
CA VAL A 145 24.72 18.69 2.79
C VAL A 145 23.42 18.97 3.50
N ARG A 146 22.44 18.10 3.30
CA ARG A 146 21.16 18.11 4.01
C ARG A 146 20.70 16.68 4.28
N VAL A 147 19.87 16.49 5.30
CA VAL A 147 19.25 15.18 5.52
C VAL A 147 18.46 14.81 4.27
N THR A 148 18.66 13.59 3.78
CA THR A 148 17.95 13.10 2.59
C THR A 148 16.45 13.07 2.85
N SER A 149 15.66 13.08 1.78
CA SER A 149 14.23 12.75 1.86
C SER A 149 14.01 11.24 2.15
N ALA A 150 15.08 10.43 2.15
CA ALA A 150 15.03 9.04 2.56
C ALA A 150 14.60 8.94 4.03
N ARG A 151 13.69 8.03 4.32
CA ARG A 151 13.22 7.79 5.69
C ARG A 151 14.29 7.08 6.50
N ILE A 152 14.35 7.42 7.78
CA ILE A 152 15.21 6.74 8.74
C ILE A 152 14.60 5.37 9.04
N VAL A 153 15.34 4.30 8.78
CA VAL A 153 14.86 2.93 9.01
C VAL A 153 14.98 2.62 10.50
N VAL A 154 13.85 2.37 11.14
CA VAL A 154 13.78 2.00 12.55
C VAL A 154 13.10 0.64 12.74
N ALA A 155 13.58 -0.17 13.66
CA ALA A 155 12.90 -1.39 14.07
C ALA A 155 12.05 -1.10 15.31
N LEU A 156 10.79 -1.52 15.28
CA LEU A 156 9.89 -1.50 16.42
C LEU A 156 9.46 -2.94 16.73
N PRO A 157 10.12 -3.63 17.66
CA PRO A 157 9.61 -4.86 18.23
C PRO A 157 8.26 -4.63 18.91
N ASN A 158 7.56 -5.71 19.26
CA ASN A 158 6.31 -5.58 19.98
C ASN A 158 6.49 -4.79 21.28
N VAL A 159 5.56 -3.86 21.54
CA VAL A 159 5.55 -3.08 22.79
C VAL A 159 5.32 -4.02 23.97
N ASP A 160 6.13 -3.91 25.01
CA ASP A 160 5.94 -4.64 26.26
C ASP A 160 4.75 -4.03 27.03
N VAL A 161 3.73 -4.82 27.25
CA VAL A 161 2.49 -4.45 27.99
C VAL A 161 2.26 -5.33 29.21
N ALA A 162 3.27 -6.07 29.67
CA ALA A 162 3.13 -7.06 30.74
C ALA A 162 2.57 -6.45 32.04
N ASP A 163 2.91 -5.20 32.32
CA ASP A 163 2.48 -4.49 33.55
C ASP A 163 1.06 -3.90 33.46
N VAL A 164 0.39 -3.98 32.27
CA VAL A 164 -0.93 -3.38 32.04
C VAL A 164 -1.92 -4.44 31.57
N ALA A 165 -2.59 -5.05 32.56
CA ALA A 165 -3.53 -6.13 32.28
C ALA A 165 -4.67 -5.70 31.35
N GLY A 166 -5.02 -6.58 30.38
CA GLY A 166 -6.09 -6.35 29.41
C GLY A 166 -5.72 -5.49 28.20
N THR A 167 -4.47 -5.03 28.11
CA THR A 167 -3.99 -4.25 26.96
C THR A 167 -3.51 -5.18 25.84
N ASN A 168 -3.92 -4.88 24.62
CA ASN A 168 -3.51 -5.66 23.45
C ASN A 168 -2.18 -5.11 22.88
N THR A 169 -1.09 -5.87 23.04
CA THR A 169 0.24 -5.54 22.52
C THR A 169 0.23 -5.09 21.06
N ARG A 170 -0.52 -5.78 20.20
CA ARG A 170 -0.58 -5.46 18.75
C ARG A 170 -1.21 -4.10 18.49
N SER A 171 -2.31 -3.78 19.19
CA SER A 171 -2.99 -2.49 19.04
C SER A 171 -2.03 -1.35 19.40
N VAL A 172 -1.37 -1.46 20.54
CA VAL A 172 -0.41 -0.45 21.03
C VAL A 172 0.79 -0.31 20.09
N THR A 173 1.39 -1.44 19.67
CA THR A 173 2.51 -1.44 18.72
C THR A 173 2.12 -0.79 17.40
N ARG A 174 0.91 -1.08 16.92
CA ARG A 174 0.37 -0.49 15.68
C ARG A 174 0.16 1.01 15.81
N ASP A 175 -0.39 1.49 16.92
CA ASP A 175 -0.65 2.92 17.13
C ASP A 175 0.67 3.71 17.10
N LEU A 176 1.72 3.19 17.73
CA LEU A 176 3.05 3.80 17.68
C LEU A 176 3.65 3.72 16.26
N THR A 177 3.51 2.58 15.58
CA THR A 177 3.95 2.43 14.19
C THR A 177 3.30 3.47 13.29
N ASN A 178 1.97 3.61 13.38
CA ASN A 178 1.22 4.56 12.58
C ASN A 178 1.62 6.01 12.90
N ALA A 179 1.81 6.34 14.17
CA ALA A 179 2.25 7.66 14.58
C ALA A 179 3.64 8.01 14.02
N LEU A 180 4.60 7.07 14.10
CA LEU A 180 5.94 7.25 13.53
C LEU A 180 5.90 7.46 12.01
N ILE A 181 5.11 6.66 11.30
CA ILE A 181 4.94 6.77 9.83
C ILE A 181 4.31 8.12 9.45
N LYS A 182 3.31 8.60 10.22
CA LYS A 182 2.67 9.92 10.00
C LYS A 182 3.64 11.10 10.08
N THR A 183 4.74 10.98 10.83
CA THR A 183 5.78 12.02 10.86
C THR A 183 6.48 12.21 9.52
N ASN A 184 6.34 11.28 8.58
CA ASN A 184 7.06 11.24 7.29
C ASN A 184 8.59 11.16 7.42
N ARG A 185 9.11 10.79 8.60
CA ARG A 185 10.53 10.73 8.93
C ARG A 185 11.06 9.30 8.97
N PHE A 186 10.20 8.33 9.28
CA PHE A 186 10.60 6.96 9.58
C PHE A 186 10.02 5.95 8.59
N GLU A 187 10.82 4.93 8.31
CA GLU A 187 10.38 3.64 7.79
C GLU A 187 10.47 2.65 8.94
N VAL A 188 9.32 2.10 9.36
CA VAL A 188 9.25 1.21 10.52
C VAL A 188 9.30 -0.24 10.06
N MET A 189 10.33 -0.97 10.52
CA MET A 189 10.44 -2.42 10.35
C MET A 189 9.59 -3.14 11.39
N THR A 190 8.73 -4.04 10.93
CA THR A 190 7.88 -4.83 11.82
C THR A 190 8.66 -5.90 12.58
N ASP A 191 8.11 -6.32 13.74
CA ASP A 191 8.67 -7.38 14.58
C ASP A 191 8.94 -8.67 13.79
N GLN A 192 8.01 -9.10 12.93
CA GLN A 192 8.16 -10.29 12.11
C GLN A 192 9.39 -10.22 11.18
N ARG A 193 9.61 -9.08 10.57
CA ARG A 193 10.72 -8.86 9.65
C ARG A 193 12.06 -8.81 10.38
N VAL A 194 12.05 -8.18 11.55
CA VAL A 194 13.20 -8.13 12.45
C VAL A 194 13.58 -9.54 12.91
N ARG A 195 12.62 -10.33 13.38
CA ARG A 195 12.85 -11.71 13.85
C ARG A 195 13.32 -12.62 12.73
N ALA A 196 12.77 -12.50 11.51
CA ALA A 196 13.22 -13.29 10.37
C ALA A 196 14.71 -13.03 10.06
N ALA A 197 15.14 -11.77 10.04
CA ALA A 197 16.53 -11.42 9.79
C ALA A 197 17.47 -11.89 10.92
N LEU A 198 17.03 -11.82 12.18
CA LEU A 198 17.82 -12.32 13.32
C LEU A 198 17.92 -13.84 13.34
N ALA A 199 16.87 -14.55 12.93
CA ALA A 199 16.89 -16.02 12.82
C ALA A 199 17.93 -16.50 11.77
N GLU A 200 18.07 -15.77 10.67
CA GLU A 200 19.10 -16.06 9.66
C GLU A 200 20.53 -15.93 10.22
N GLN A 201 20.73 -15.06 11.20
CA GLN A 201 22.03 -14.82 11.84
C GLN A 201 22.35 -15.83 12.97
N LYS A 202 21.42 -16.74 13.29
CA LYS A 202 21.57 -17.78 14.34
C LYS A 202 21.98 -17.21 15.72
N LEU A 203 21.44 -16.05 16.09
CA LEU A 203 21.73 -15.43 17.37
C LEU A 203 21.14 -16.22 18.55
N ALA A 204 21.86 -16.27 19.66
CA ALA A 204 21.46 -17.03 20.83
C ALA A 204 20.20 -16.45 21.51
N ASN A 205 20.09 -15.13 21.56
CA ASN A 205 19.00 -14.40 22.24
C ASN A 205 18.37 -13.34 21.30
N PRO A 206 17.64 -13.74 20.26
CA PRO A 206 17.10 -12.79 19.27
C PRO A 206 16.05 -11.82 19.84
N ASP A 207 15.54 -12.09 21.04
CA ASP A 207 14.52 -11.26 21.71
C ASP A 207 15.12 -10.13 22.57
N GLN A 208 16.43 -10.14 22.79
CA GLN A 208 17.14 -9.12 23.55
C GLN A 208 17.58 -7.96 22.65
N PHE A 209 16.65 -7.10 22.30
CA PHE A 209 16.89 -5.98 21.38
C PHE A 209 17.83 -4.90 21.89
N SER A 210 18.27 -4.98 23.16
CA SER A 210 19.32 -4.13 23.73
C SER A 210 20.72 -4.76 23.62
N ASP A 211 20.82 -6.01 23.17
CA ASP A 211 22.08 -6.71 23.03
C ASP A 211 22.89 -6.12 21.86
N PRO A 212 24.17 -5.76 22.05
CA PRO A 212 25.02 -5.24 21.01
C PRO A 212 25.15 -6.14 19.77
N GLU A 213 25.13 -7.47 19.94
CA GLU A 213 25.19 -8.41 18.82
C GLU A 213 23.92 -8.33 17.97
N VAL A 214 22.75 -8.25 18.64
CA VAL A 214 21.44 -8.11 17.98
C VAL A 214 21.38 -6.77 17.23
N LEU A 215 21.79 -5.67 17.86
CA LEU A 215 21.81 -4.35 17.24
C LEU A 215 22.72 -4.32 16.02
N GLN A 216 23.94 -4.89 16.11
CA GLN A 216 24.87 -4.96 15.00
C GLN A 216 24.37 -5.85 13.85
N ALA A 217 23.69 -6.95 14.17
CA ALA A 217 23.09 -7.83 13.18
C ALA A 217 21.97 -7.11 12.40
N LEU A 218 21.11 -6.35 13.07
CA LEU A 218 20.07 -5.53 12.43
C LEU A 218 20.65 -4.44 11.52
N TRP A 219 21.74 -3.81 11.94
CA TRP A 219 22.46 -2.87 11.07
C TRP A 219 23.03 -3.56 9.82
N LYS A 220 23.68 -4.70 9.98
CA LYS A 220 24.33 -5.41 8.86
C LYS A 220 23.34 -5.99 7.87
N SER A 221 22.25 -6.61 8.35
CA SER A 221 21.28 -7.34 7.52
C SER A 221 20.18 -6.44 6.94
N LEU A 222 19.64 -5.53 7.74
CA LEU A 222 18.46 -4.74 7.38
C LEU A 222 18.74 -3.23 7.26
N ARG A 223 19.97 -2.78 7.56
CA ARG A 223 20.33 -1.35 7.60
C ARG A 223 19.42 -0.52 8.52
N VAL A 224 18.90 -1.15 9.57
CA VAL A 224 18.14 -0.47 10.62
C VAL A 224 19.05 0.51 11.34
N THR A 225 18.68 1.78 11.40
CA THR A 225 19.48 2.84 12.04
C THR A 225 19.30 2.86 13.55
N ALA A 226 18.09 2.57 14.02
CA ALA A 226 17.76 2.53 15.43
C ALA A 226 16.69 1.48 15.76
N VAL A 227 16.75 0.95 16.98
CA VAL A 227 15.71 0.08 17.55
C VAL A 227 14.94 0.85 18.62
N LEU A 228 13.62 0.75 18.55
CA LEU A 228 12.71 1.35 19.53
C LEU A 228 12.25 0.27 20.51
N VAL A 229 12.76 0.28 21.73
CA VAL A 229 12.30 -0.59 22.81
C VAL A 229 11.22 0.15 23.60
N ALA A 230 9.99 -0.32 23.47
CA ALA A 230 8.82 0.37 24.00
C ALA A 230 8.14 -0.46 25.09
N LYS A 231 7.78 0.19 26.20
CA LYS A 231 7.12 -0.43 27.36
C LYS A 231 5.97 0.43 27.87
N LEU A 232 4.86 -0.22 28.24
CA LEU A 232 3.80 0.37 29.04
C LEU A 232 3.97 -0.04 30.49
N SER A 233 3.88 0.91 31.42
CA SER A 233 3.94 0.68 32.87
C SER A 233 2.77 1.35 33.58
N LEU A 234 2.25 0.72 34.62
CA LEU A 234 1.21 1.28 35.45
C LEU A 234 1.84 2.22 36.49
N HIS A 235 1.39 3.48 36.53
CA HIS A 235 1.81 4.47 37.51
C HIS A 235 0.59 5.01 38.25
N GLU A 236 0.41 4.62 39.51
CA GLU A 236 -0.72 5.00 40.35
C GLU A 236 -2.09 4.83 39.67
N GLN A 237 -2.62 5.85 38.99
CA GLN A 237 -3.90 5.84 38.28
C GLN A 237 -3.76 6.13 36.77
N SER A 238 -2.53 6.17 36.26
CA SER A 238 -2.24 6.42 34.85
C SER A 238 -1.35 5.33 34.28
N VAL A 239 -1.42 5.16 32.97
CA VAL A 239 -0.48 4.31 32.24
C VAL A 239 0.54 5.20 31.55
N ARG A 240 1.79 4.93 31.84
CA ARG A 240 2.92 5.60 31.19
C ARG A 240 3.48 4.76 30.07
N TRP A 241 3.72 5.37 28.96
CA TRP A 241 4.35 4.75 27.78
C TRP A 241 5.76 5.29 27.62
N ASP A 242 6.75 4.44 27.83
CA ASP A 242 8.16 4.76 27.69
C ASP A 242 8.73 4.09 26.44
N VAL A 243 9.51 4.83 25.66
CA VAL A 243 10.20 4.33 24.45
C VAL A 243 11.66 4.76 24.52
N GLN A 244 12.54 3.78 24.54
CA GLN A 244 13.97 3.96 24.40
C GLN A 244 14.38 3.75 22.95
N VAL A 245 15.11 4.70 22.38
CA VAL A 245 15.64 4.64 21.02
C VAL A 245 17.12 4.32 21.09
N LEU A 246 17.50 3.14 20.61
CA LEU A 246 18.88 2.62 20.65
C LEU A 246 19.53 2.70 19.26
N SER A 247 20.77 3.18 19.21
CA SER A 247 21.58 3.16 17.99
C SER A 247 22.03 1.73 17.66
N THR A 248 21.76 1.24 16.45
CA THR A 248 22.25 -0.08 16.01
C THR A 248 23.73 -0.09 15.67
N VAL A 249 24.32 1.08 15.46
CA VAL A 249 25.76 1.23 15.11
C VAL A 249 26.62 1.31 16.37
N ARG A 250 26.18 2.06 17.38
CA ARG A 250 26.95 2.29 18.60
C ARG A 250 26.43 1.52 19.82
N GLY A 251 25.17 1.08 19.80
CA GLY A 251 24.53 0.41 20.93
C GLY A 251 24.08 1.35 22.07
N ASP A 252 24.32 2.67 21.94
CA ASP A 252 23.93 3.66 22.94
C ASP A 252 22.49 4.17 22.74
N THR A 253 21.94 4.82 23.78
CA THR A 253 20.63 5.44 23.72
C THR A 253 20.71 6.78 22.99
N ILE A 254 19.97 6.92 21.85
CA ILE A 254 19.82 8.17 21.13
C ILE A 254 18.90 9.12 21.89
N THR A 255 17.75 8.62 22.34
CA THR A 255 16.77 9.39 23.11
C THR A 255 15.83 8.50 23.91
N LEU A 256 15.19 9.10 24.90
CA LEU A 256 14.08 8.53 25.67
C LEU A 256 12.84 9.38 25.43
N ALA A 257 11.75 8.77 25.00
CA ALA A 257 10.47 9.43 24.80
C ALA A 257 9.43 8.79 25.74
N SER A 258 8.67 9.62 26.45
CA SER A 258 7.62 9.15 27.34
C SER A 258 6.36 9.97 27.15
N ALA A 259 5.19 9.33 27.30
CA ALA A 259 3.90 9.98 27.32
C ALA A 259 2.95 9.28 28.28
N ASP A 260 2.05 10.03 28.88
CA ASP A 260 0.98 9.47 29.72
C ASP A 260 -0.24 9.19 28.83
N VAL A 261 -0.79 7.99 28.96
CA VAL A 261 -2.00 7.58 28.26
C VAL A 261 -3.20 8.23 28.94
N LYS A 262 -3.87 9.15 28.25
CA LYS A 262 -5.05 9.87 28.75
C LYS A 262 -6.33 9.08 28.41
N GLY A 263 -7.26 9.01 29.35
CA GLY A 263 -8.56 8.39 29.18
C GLY A 263 -8.68 7.03 29.89
N ALA A 264 -9.89 6.48 29.90
CA ALA A 264 -10.14 5.16 30.46
C ALA A 264 -9.47 4.10 29.56
N LEU A 265 -8.69 3.22 30.17
CA LEU A 265 -8.16 2.05 29.46
C LEU A 265 -9.34 1.28 28.85
N PRO A 266 -9.23 0.75 27.64
CA PRO A 266 -10.27 -0.08 27.08
C PRO A 266 -10.47 -1.29 28.02
N THR A 267 -11.54 -1.26 28.80
CA THR A 267 -12.00 -2.42 29.56
C THR A 267 -12.44 -3.45 28.53
N VAL A 268 -11.69 -4.53 28.44
CA VAL A 268 -12.14 -5.71 27.70
C VAL A 268 -13.43 -6.15 28.37
N ALA A 269 -14.57 -5.83 27.76
CA ALA A 269 -15.83 -6.39 28.17
C ALA A 269 -15.64 -7.92 28.19
N ARG A 270 -15.83 -8.55 29.36
CA ARG A 270 -15.94 -10.01 29.50
C ARG A 270 -17.21 -10.47 28.82
N GLY A 271 -17.25 -10.36 27.49
CA GLY A 271 -18.22 -10.95 26.61
C GLY A 271 -17.67 -12.28 26.16
N SER A 272 -18.39 -13.33 26.47
CA SER A 272 -18.16 -14.74 26.14
C SER A 272 -17.45 -14.91 24.79
N ALA A 273 -16.15 -15.19 24.86
CA ALA A 273 -15.35 -15.62 23.73
C ALA A 273 -15.79 -17.04 23.31
N ARG A 274 -16.60 -17.10 22.25
CA ARG A 274 -16.65 -18.25 21.37
C ARG A 274 -16.47 -17.75 19.95
N GLY A 275 -15.29 -18.06 19.36
CA GLY A 275 -15.03 -17.94 17.93
C GLY A 275 -14.33 -16.63 17.51
N GLY A 276 -13.05 -16.49 17.81
CA GLY A 276 -12.19 -15.45 17.24
C GLY A 276 -10.79 -15.60 17.81
N GLY A 277 -9.97 -16.53 17.27
CA GLY A 277 -8.61 -16.78 17.74
C GLY A 277 -7.75 -15.54 17.59
N SER A 278 -7.34 -14.94 18.69
CA SER A 278 -6.26 -13.98 18.78
C SER A 278 -4.95 -14.73 18.51
N PHE A 279 -4.35 -14.53 17.34
CA PHE A 279 -3.07 -15.13 17.02
C PHE A 279 -1.94 -14.27 17.60
N ALA A 280 -1.39 -14.71 18.71
CA ALA A 280 -0.18 -14.15 19.29
C ALA A 280 1.03 -14.56 18.43
N GLY A 281 1.71 -13.59 17.80
CA GLY A 281 3.07 -13.76 17.29
C GLY A 281 3.32 -14.78 16.18
N GLY A 282 2.26 -15.31 15.51
CA GLY A 282 2.37 -16.30 14.43
C GLY A 282 2.00 -15.71 13.07
N GLU A 283 2.43 -16.37 12.00
CA GLU A 283 1.89 -16.17 10.65
C GLU A 283 0.36 -16.24 10.71
N ALA A 284 -0.33 -15.44 9.89
CA ALA A 284 -1.79 -15.54 9.77
C ALA A 284 -2.16 -16.99 9.37
N PRO A 285 -3.33 -17.52 9.78
CA PRO A 285 -3.69 -18.88 9.44
C PRO A 285 -3.70 -19.08 7.93
N ARG A 286 -3.16 -20.21 7.49
CA ARG A 286 -3.20 -20.57 6.08
C ARG A 286 -4.54 -21.19 5.76
N ILE A 287 -5.23 -20.64 4.78
CA ILE A 287 -6.52 -21.15 4.32
C ILE A 287 -6.44 -21.93 3.01
N ASP A 288 -5.29 -21.95 2.35
CA ASP A 288 -5.10 -22.76 1.15
C ASP A 288 -4.84 -24.21 1.51
N GLN A 289 -5.64 -25.12 0.96
CA GLN A 289 -5.43 -26.56 1.10
C GLN A 289 -4.54 -27.14 -0.02
N ILE A 290 -4.05 -28.35 0.21
CA ILE A 290 -2.90 -29.05 -0.39
C ILE A 290 -2.93 -29.21 -1.93
N ALA A 291 -3.99 -28.87 -2.63
CA ALA A 291 -4.03 -29.04 -4.08
C ALA A 291 -3.46 -27.83 -4.83
N LEU A 292 -2.17 -27.56 -4.64
CA LEU A 292 -1.44 -26.68 -5.56
C LEU A 292 -1.41 -27.34 -6.94
N ARG A 293 -2.28 -26.93 -7.83
CA ARG A 293 -2.20 -27.34 -9.25
C ARG A 293 -1.50 -26.22 -9.99
N SER A 294 -0.37 -26.54 -10.60
CA SER A 294 0.38 -25.59 -11.43
C SER A 294 0.47 -26.12 -12.85
N GLN A 295 0.19 -25.24 -13.80
CA GLN A 295 0.35 -25.53 -15.22
C GLN A 295 1.25 -24.48 -15.86
N GLU A 296 2.38 -24.89 -16.40
CA GLU A 296 3.32 -24.03 -17.12
C GLU A 296 2.72 -23.59 -18.46
N LEU A 297 2.92 -22.30 -18.78
CA LEU A 297 2.53 -21.71 -20.06
C LEU A 297 3.73 -21.71 -21.01
N PRO A 298 3.50 -21.97 -22.32
CA PRO A 298 4.57 -22.01 -23.32
C PRO A 298 5.08 -20.63 -23.74
N TYR A 299 4.70 -19.58 -23.03
CA TYR A 299 5.07 -18.18 -23.29
C TYR A 299 5.23 -17.41 -21.98
N LYS A 300 5.93 -16.27 -22.04
CA LYS A 300 6.00 -15.34 -20.92
C LYS A 300 4.68 -14.56 -20.85
N ALA A 301 3.87 -14.83 -19.85
CA ALA A 301 2.62 -14.12 -19.61
C ALA A 301 2.86 -12.81 -18.85
N GLN A 302 1.98 -11.83 -19.05
CA GLN A 302 2.06 -10.52 -18.40
C GLN A 302 0.93 -10.30 -17.40
N VAL A 303 -0.32 -10.43 -17.84
CA VAL A 303 -1.51 -10.22 -17.03
C VAL A 303 -2.61 -11.20 -17.43
N MET A 304 -3.60 -11.37 -16.58
CA MET A 304 -4.74 -12.23 -16.81
C MET A 304 -6.04 -11.60 -16.32
N THR A 305 -7.17 -12.14 -16.77
CA THR A 305 -8.49 -11.86 -16.21
C THR A 305 -9.39 -13.07 -16.35
N MET A 306 -10.51 -13.10 -15.60
CA MET A 306 -11.50 -14.16 -15.69
C MET A 306 -12.90 -13.58 -15.86
N GLY A 307 -13.71 -14.31 -16.61
CA GLY A 307 -15.11 -13.96 -16.86
C GLY A 307 -15.85 -15.05 -17.62
N GLU A 308 -17.14 -14.90 -17.75
CA GLU A 308 -17.95 -15.69 -18.65
C GLU A 308 -17.86 -15.04 -20.04
N PHE A 309 -17.00 -15.55 -20.94
CA PHE A 309 -16.67 -14.91 -22.20
C PHE A 309 -17.42 -15.45 -23.43
N THR A 310 -18.24 -16.46 -23.27
CA THR A 310 -18.77 -17.22 -24.42
C THR A 310 -20.30 -17.40 -24.40
N GLY A 311 -20.98 -16.98 -23.34
CA GLY A 311 -22.42 -17.14 -23.18
C GLY A 311 -22.85 -18.58 -22.84
N ASP A 312 -21.92 -19.44 -22.43
CA ASP A 312 -22.18 -20.84 -22.04
C ASP A 312 -22.37 -21.05 -20.54
N GLY A 313 -22.32 -19.96 -19.75
CA GLY A 313 -22.48 -19.97 -18.30
C GLY A 313 -21.25 -20.45 -17.54
N THR A 314 -20.10 -20.68 -18.19
CA THR A 314 -18.88 -21.15 -17.52
C THR A 314 -17.78 -20.08 -17.53
N LEU A 315 -17.03 -20.00 -16.43
CA LEU A 315 -15.92 -19.07 -16.31
C LEU A 315 -14.74 -19.52 -17.19
N LYS A 316 -14.18 -18.59 -17.90
CA LYS A 316 -12.98 -18.74 -18.71
C LYS A 316 -11.85 -17.86 -18.17
N LEU A 317 -10.61 -18.25 -18.46
CA LEU A 317 -9.42 -17.50 -18.14
C LEU A 317 -8.86 -16.89 -19.43
N ALA A 318 -8.63 -15.59 -19.44
CA ALA A 318 -7.93 -14.87 -20.51
C ALA A 318 -6.54 -14.46 -20.02
N VAL A 319 -5.50 -14.84 -20.75
CA VAL A 319 -4.09 -14.56 -20.45
C VAL A 319 -3.43 -13.90 -21.64
N THR A 320 -2.58 -12.91 -21.44
CA THR A 320 -1.81 -12.28 -22.51
C THR A 320 -0.31 -12.39 -22.32
N ASP A 321 0.43 -12.51 -23.44
CA ASP A 321 1.88 -12.35 -23.53
C ASP A 321 2.31 -10.90 -23.84
N GLY A 322 1.33 -9.99 -23.86
CA GLY A 322 1.46 -8.59 -24.23
C GLY A 322 0.91 -8.27 -25.63
N GLN A 323 0.84 -9.21 -26.57
CA GLN A 323 0.35 -8.99 -27.94
C GLN A 323 -0.79 -9.92 -28.33
N ASN A 324 -0.73 -11.16 -27.86
CA ASN A 324 -1.71 -12.19 -28.13
C ASN A 324 -2.59 -12.40 -26.88
N LEU A 325 -3.80 -12.85 -27.10
CA LEU A 325 -4.71 -13.23 -26.03
C LEU A 325 -5.03 -14.72 -26.16
N TYR A 326 -4.87 -15.45 -25.07
CA TYR A 326 -5.11 -16.88 -24.95
C TYR A 326 -6.30 -17.09 -24.04
N ILE A 327 -7.34 -17.77 -24.53
CA ILE A 327 -8.55 -18.07 -23.77
C ILE A 327 -8.50 -19.54 -23.37
N TYR A 328 -8.60 -19.78 -22.07
CA TYR A 328 -8.59 -21.11 -21.48
C TYR A 328 -9.92 -21.42 -20.78
N ASP A 329 -10.28 -22.68 -20.83
CA ASP A 329 -11.33 -23.28 -20.03
C ASP A 329 -10.75 -23.77 -18.69
N LEU A 330 -11.46 -23.49 -17.58
CA LEU A 330 -11.07 -23.97 -16.26
C LEU A 330 -11.76 -25.29 -16.00
N THR A 331 -11.00 -26.38 -16.02
CA THR A 331 -11.53 -27.73 -15.81
C THR A 331 -11.13 -28.28 -14.44
N LYS A 332 -11.77 -29.37 -14.01
CA LYS A 332 -11.40 -30.07 -12.76
C LYS A 332 -9.96 -30.62 -12.78
N SER A 333 -9.40 -30.85 -13.97
CA SER A 333 -8.04 -31.38 -14.16
C SER A 333 -6.98 -30.32 -14.38
N GLY A 334 -7.35 -29.06 -14.58
CA GLY A 334 -6.43 -27.95 -14.89
C GLY A 334 -7.04 -26.94 -15.85
N ILE A 335 -6.22 -26.27 -16.64
CA ILE A 335 -6.67 -25.34 -17.69
C ILE A 335 -6.49 -25.98 -19.06
N ARG A 336 -7.42 -25.69 -19.99
CA ARG A 336 -7.36 -26.16 -21.37
C ARG A 336 -7.47 -24.98 -22.31
N LEU A 337 -6.51 -24.81 -23.20
CA LEU A 337 -6.57 -23.77 -24.23
C LEU A 337 -7.77 -24.00 -25.16
N LEU A 338 -8.65 -23.02 -25.24
CA LEU A 338 -9.81 -23.01 -26.12
C LEU A 338 -9.49 -22.35 -27.45
N THR A 339 -8.92 -21.15 -27.39
CA THR A 339 -8.58 -20.40 -28.60
C THR A 339 -7.44 -19.42 -28.31
N THR A 340 -6.75 -19.03 -29.37
CA THR A 340 -5.76 -17.96 -29.37
C THR A 340 -6.24 -16.86 -30.29
N LEU A 341 -6.15 -15.62 -29.86
CA LEU A 341 -6.39 -14.43 -30.65
C LEU A 341 -5.03 -13.79 -30.97
N PRO A 342 -4.38 -14.18 -32.07
CA PRO A 342 -3.04 -13.71 -32.38
C PRO A 342 -3.08 -12.30 -32.95
N GLY A 343 -2.04 -11.51 -32.65
CA GLY A 343 -1.84 -10.20 -33.25
C GLY A 343 -2.97 -9.20 -33.02
N LEU A 344 -3.66 -9.29 -31.88
CA LEU A 344 -4.71 -8.34 -31.50
C LEU A 344 -4.19 -6.90 -31.52
N THR A 345 -2.92 -6.75 -31.20
CA THR A 345 -2.20 -5.48 -31.22
C THR A 345 -0.71 -5.72 -31.51
N THR A 346 -0.05 -4.73 -32.12
CA THR A 346 1.42 -4.67 -32.26
C THR A 346 2.07 -4.03 -31.02
N ASP A 347 1.26 -3.50 -30.13
CA ASP A 347 1.63 -2.79 -28.92
C ASP A 347 1.56 -3.72 -27.68
N ASP A 348 1.77 -3.20 -26.49
CA ASP A 348 1.81 -3.99 -25.27
C ASP A 348 0.48 -3.90 -24.50
N ILE A 349 -0.20 -5.03 -24.33
CA ILE A 349 -1.35 -5.16 -23.40
C ILE A 349 -0.78 -5.20 -21.98
N ILE A 350 -1.04 -4.14 -21.21
CA ILE A 350 -0.47 -3.95 -19.85
C ILE A 350 -1.47 -4.19 -18.71
N ALA A 351 -2.76 -4.28 -19.03
CA ALA A 351 -3.79 -4.69 -18.07
C ALA A 351 -4.96 -5.36 -18.82
N LEU A 352 -5.58 -6.32 -18.15
CA LEU A 352 -6.80 -6.98 -18.57
C LEU A 352 -7.80 -6.94 -17.41
N ASP A 353 -9.03 -6.56 -17.70
CA ASP A 353 -10.15 -6.65 -16.78
C ASP A 353 -11.35 -7.26 -17.51
N ALA A 354 -12.28 -7.86 -16.79
CA ALA A 354 -13.47 -8.45 -17.40
C ALA A 354 -14.70 -8.27 -16.53
N ALA A 355 -15.81 -7.96 -17.18
CA ALA A 355 -17.14 -7.94 -16.58
C ALA A 355 -18.20 -7.80 -17.66
N ASP A 356 -19.41 -8.27 -17.37
CA ASP A 356 -20.61 -7.97 -18.13
C ASP A 356 -21.16 -6.58 -17.73
N ILE A 357 -20.63 -5.53 -18.36
CA ILE A 357 -21.02 -4.14 -18.08
C ILE A 357 -22.25 -3.73 -18.89
N ASN A 358 -22.45 -4.36 -20.06
CA ASN A 358 -23.61 -4.07 -20.90
C ASN A 358 -24.86 -4.86 -20.52
N GLY A 359 -24.75 -5.87 -19.62
CA GLY A 359 -25.84 -6.62 -19.05
C GLY A 359 -26.44 -7.67 -19.99
N ASN A 360 -25.67 -8.16 -20.97
CA ASN A 360 -26.15 -9.13 -21.96
C ASN A 360 -25.84 -10.60 -21.60
N GLY A 361 -25.21 -10.84 -20.43
CA GLY A 361 -24.83 -12.18 -19.93
C GLY A 361 -23.49 -12.69 -20.43
N VAL A 362 -22.75 -11.90 -21.24
CA VAL A 362 -21.40 -12.22 -21.72
C VAL A 362 -20.44 -11.15 -21.23
N ALA A 363 -19.39 -11.53 -20.52
CA ALA A 363 -18.43 -10.56 -20.02
C ALA A 363 -17.57 -10.01 -21.16
N GLU A 364 -17.47 -8.67 -21.21
CA GLU A 364 -16.48 -7.99 -22.04
C GLU A 364 -15.08 -8.12 -21.45
N ILE A 365 -14.07 -8.14 -22.31
CA ILE A 365 -12.65 -8.06 -21.94
C ILE A 365 -12.14 -6.65 -22.24
N PHE A 366 -11.80 -5.91 -21.20
CA PHE A 366 -11.23 -4.57 -21.27
C PHE A 366 -9.71 -4.67 -21.28
N ALA A 367 -9.10 -4.40 -22.43
CA ALA A 367 -7.65 -4.45 -22.62
C ALA A 367 -7.07 -3.04 -22.61
N THR A 368 -6.22 -2.76 -21.64
CA THR A 368 -5.41 -1.54 -21.64
C THR A 368 -4.15 -1.78 -22.45
N VAL A 369 -3.94 -0.99 -23.52
CA VAL A 369 -2.85 -1.17 -24.47
C VAL A 369 -1.99 0.08 -24.55
N ARG A 370 -0.70 -0.11 -24.27
CA ARG A 370 0.32 0.92 -24.34
C ARG A 370 1.13 0.75 -25.64
N PRO A 371 1.32 1.79 -26.47
CA PRO A 371 2.21 1.73 -27.61
C PRO A 371 3.65 1.41 -27.20
N ARG A 372 4.31 0.50 -27.92
CA ARG A 372 5.74 0.21 -27.74
C ARG A 372 6.62 1.42 -28.01
N SER A 373 6.17 2.27 -28.94
CA SER A 373 6.84 3.53 -29.28
C SER A 373 6.37 4.72 -28.42
N TRP A 374 5.78 4.49 -27.27
CA TRP A 374 5.28 5.53 -26.36
C TRP A 374 6.26 6.68 -26.15
N PHE A 375 7.57 6.37 -26.05
CA PHE A 375 8.62 7.37 -25.85
C PHE A 375 8.87 8.24 -27.09
N THR A 376 8.64 7.71 -28.27
CA THR A 376 9.06 8.35 -29.52
C THR A 376 7.93 9.03 -30.27
N SER A 377 6.69 8.56 -30.13
CA SER A 377 5.60 8.97 -31.02
C SER A 377 4.59 9.94 -30.42
N GLY A 378 4.58 10.15 -29.07
CA GLY A 378 3.50 10.92 -28.45
C GLY A 378 2.11 10.34 -28.64
N SER A 379 2.03 9.13 -29.17
CA SER A 379 0.78 8.42 -29.38
C SER A 379 0.23 7.98 -28.05
N GLY A 380 -1.03 8.33 -27.76
CA GLY A 380 -1.74 7.88 -26.58
C GLY A 380 -1.99 6.39 -26.57
N LEU A 381 -2.75 5.92 -25.58
CA LEU A 381 -3.16 4.52 -25.48
C LEU A 381 -3.91 4.07 -26.73
N ARG A 382 -3.90 2.76 -26.95
CA ARG A 382 -4.70 2.08 -28.00
C ARG A 382 -5.52 0.95 -27.39
N SER A 383 -6.13 1.25 -26.23
CA SER A 383 -6.95 0.31 -25.49
C SER A 383 -8.18 -0.11 -26.30
N PHE A 384 -8.71 -1.29 -26.04
CA PHE A 384 -9.89 -1.79 -26.71
C PHE A 384 -10.74 -2.67 -25.78
N VAL A 385 -11.97 -2.91 -26.19
CA VAL A 385 -12.91 -3.82 -25.53
C VAL A 385 -13.26 -4.94 -26.51
N LEU A 386 -13.11 -6.19 -26.06
CA LEU A 386 -13.50 -7.38 -26.81
C LEU A 386 -14.76 -7.99 -26.20
N GLU A 387 -15.63 -8.47 -27.06
CA GLU A 387 -16.80 -9.24 -26.69
C GLU A 387 -16.97 -10.42 -27.64
N TYR A 388 -17.45 -11.55 -27.11
CA TYR A 388 -17.77 -12.71 -27.92
C TYR A 388 -19.16 -12.58 -28.52
N GLN A 389 -19.23 -12.47 -29.83
CA GLN A 389 -20.47 -12.28 -30.56
C GLN A 389 -20.51 -13.27 -31.75
N THR A 390 -21.61 -14.00 -31.88
CA THR A 390 -21.85 -14.91 -33.00
C THR A 390 -20.70 -15.86 -33.33
N GLY A 391 -20.07 -16.44 -32.29
CA GLY A 391 -19.00 -17.43 -32.45
C GLY A 391 -17.59 -16.89 -32.60
N LYS A 392 -17.38 -15.58 -32.41
CA LYS A 392 -16.05 -14.94 -32.52
C LYS A 392 -15.89 -13.76 -31.57
N TYR A 393 -14.65 -13.42 -31.22
CA TYR A 393 -14.34 -12.20 -30.47
C TYR A 393 -14.29 -10.99 -31.42
N VAL A 394 -15.00 -9.95 -31.07
CA VAL A 394 -15.11 -8.70 -31.85
C VAL A 394 -14.69 -7.52 -30.97
N LYS A 395 -13.94 -6.58 -31.50
CA LYS A 395 -13.68 -5.31 -30.83
C LYS A 395 -14.93 -4.44 -30.91
N THR A 396 -15.59 -4.26 -29.77
CA THR A 396 -16.80 -3.41 -29.64
C THR A 396 -16.46 -1.95 -29.39
N TRP A 397 -15.27 -1.70 -28.83
CA TRP A 397 -14.70 -0.38 -28.64
C TRP A 397 -13.21 -0.46 -28.94
N ASP A 398 -12.69 0.32 -29.88
CA ASP A 398 -11.30 0.20 -30.35
C ASP A 398 -10.56 1.54 -30.33
N THR A 399 -9.27 1.47 -30.17
CA THR A 399 -8.33 2.62 -30.17
C THR A 399 -8.71 3.69 -29.14
N VAL A 400 -9.04 3.24 -27.93
CA VAL A 400 -9.52 4.10 -26.85
C VAL A 400 -8.34 4.66 -26.05
N GLN A 401 -8.37 5.97 -25.76
CA GLN A 401 -7.33 6.68 -25.02
C GLN A 401 -7.55 6.60 -23.49
N LEU A 402 -7.89 5.41 -22.98
CA LEU A 402 -8.24 5.18 -21.59
C LEU A 402 -7.48 3.99 -20.99
N TYR A 403 -7.05 4.13 -19.75
CA TYR A 403 -6.73 3.01 -18.88
C TYR A 403 -8.04 2.47 -18.30
N PHE A 404 -8.17 1.16 -18.20
CA PHE A 404 -9.34 0.48 -17.65
C PHE A 404 -9.05 -0.23 -16.35
N ARG A 405 -10.05 -0.28 -15.47
CA ARG A 405 -10.09 -1.12 -14.28
C ARG A 405 -11.53 -1.47 -13.95
N VAL A 406 -11.79 -2.75 -13.67
CA VAL A 406 -13.07 -3.20 -13.13
C VAL A 406 -12.90 -3.48 -11.64
N LEU A 407 -13.81 -2.92 -10.83
CA LEU A 407 -13.89 -3.15 -9.39
C LEU A 407 -15.30 -3.58 -9.02
N GLU A 408 -15.42 -4.41 -7.99
CA GLU A 408 -16.72 -4.72 -7.38
C GLU A 408 -17.19 -3.50 -6.55
N GLY A 409 -18.39 -3.03 -6.81
CA GLY A 409 -19.02 -1.96 -6.07
C GLY A 409 -19.61 -2.41 -4.72
N ALA A 410 -20.10 -1.45 -3.95
CA ALA A 410 -20.80 -1.73 -2.69
C ALA A 410 -22.10 -2.55 -2.91
N ASP A 411 -22.68 -2.46 -4.09
CA ASP A 411 -23.85 -3.23 -4.53
C ASP A 411 -23.53 -4.68 -4.94
N GLY A 412 -22.26 -5.09 -4.84
CA GLY A 412 -21.76 -6.41 -5.23
C GLY A 412 -21.70 -6.65 -6.73
N LYS A 413 -21.85 -5.58 -7.55
CA LYS A 413 -21.74 -5.65 -9.01
C LYS A 413 -20.41 -5.12 -9.50
N PRO A 414 -19.95 -5.59 -10.68
CA PRO A 414 -18.77 -5.03 -11.30
C PRO A 414 -19.06 -3.63 -11.87
N HIS A 415 -18.14 -2.70 -11.65
CA HIS A 415 -18.17 -1.33 -12.18
C HIS A 415 -16.91 -1.07 -12.98
N LEU A 416 -17.06 -0.48 -14.16
CA LEU A 416 -15.94 -0.08 -15.00
C LEU A 416 -15.45 1.31 -14.62
N TYR A 417 -14.19 1.42 -14.22
CA TYR A 417 -13.50 2.68 -14.01
C TYR A 417 -12.49 2.91 -15.12
N ALA A 418 -12.35 4.16 -15.53
CA ALA A 418 -11.34 4.51 -16.53
C ALA A 418 -10.74 5.89 -16.27
N GLN A 419 -9.53 6.08 -16.81
CA GLN A 419 -8.76 7.33 -16.72
C GLN A 419 -8.06 7.62 -18.03
N SER A 420 -8.01 8.89 -18.43
CA SER A 420 -7.33 9.32 -19.66
C SER A 420 -5.82 9.22 -19.51
N ALA A 421 -5.16 8.89 -20.61
CA ALA A 421 -3.73 9.12 -20.76
C ALA A 421 -3.46 10.58 -21.05
N GLY A 422 -2.47 11.15 -20.40
CA GLY A 422 -2.01 12.51 -20.67
C GLY A 422 -1.01 12.59 -21.82
N ALA A 423 -0.84 13.79 -22.35
CA ALA A 423 0.16 14.06 -23.39
C ALA A 423 1.59 14.05 -22.83
N THR A 424 1.76 14.39 -21.55
CA THR A 424 3.06 14.52 -20.86
C THR A 424 3.18 13.58 -19.69
N LEU A 425 2.12 13.40 -18.93
CA LEU A 425 2.05 12.46 -17.80
C LEU A 425 1.25 11.22 -18.19
N PRO A 426 1.65 10.03 -17.74
CA PRO A 426 0.91 8.80 -18.05
C PRO A 426 -0.56 8.87 -17.65
N PHE A 427 -0.86 9.44 -16.48
CA PHE A 427 -2.21 9.60 -15.96
C PHE A 427 -2.59 11.08 -15.94
N ASP A 428 -3.66 11.43 -16.64
CA ASP A 428 -4.18 12.79 -16.72
C ASP A 428 -5.69 12.80 -16.48
N GLY A 429 -6.14 13.85 -15.83
CA GLY A 429 -7.55 13.95 -15.44
C GLY A 429 -7.97 12.98 -14.33
N PRO A 430 -9.23 13.04 -13.92
CA PRO A 430 -9.77 12.21 -12.85
C PRO A 430 -10.10 10.80 -13.31
N VAL A 431 -10.04 9.85 -12.37
CA VAL A 431 -10.66 8.53 -12.53
C VAL A 431 -12.18 8.70 -12.53
N ARG A 432 -12.87 8.08 -13.46
CA ARG A 432 -14.32 8.10 -13.61
C ARG A 432 -14.88 6.70 -13.74
N GLU A 433 -16.06 6.49 -13.22
CA GLU A 433 -16.87 5.34 -13.56
C GLU A 433 -17.45 5.52 -14.98
N TYR A 434 -17.54 4.42 -15.73
CA TYR A 434 -18.18 4.36 -17.04
C TYR A 434 -19.34 3.38 -17.00
N VAL A 435 -20.51 3.84 -17.37
CA VAL A 435 -21.73 3.02 -17.41
C VAL A 435 -22.16 2.79 -18.84
N TRP A 436 -22.75 1.61 -19.12
CA TRP A 436 -23.32 1.29 -20.42
C TRP A 436 -24.71 1.90 -20.56
N GLN A 437 -24.86 2.83 -21.50
CA GLN A 437 -26.13 3.47 -21.82
C GLN A 437 -26.17 3.78 -23.30
N THR A 438 -27.36 3.62 -23.95
CA THR A 438 -27.56 3.92 -25.37
C THR A 438 -26.50 3.30 -26.28
N ASN A 439 -26.11 2.04 -26.00
CA ASN A 439 -25.08 1.26 -26.71
C ASN A 439 -23.68 1.92 -26.70
N LYS A 440 -23.34 2.62 -25.61
CA LYS A 440 -22.04 3.28 -25.42
C LYS A 440 -21.63 3.28 -23.96
N TYR A 441 -20.33 3.31 -23.71
CA TYR A 441 -19.75 3.57 -22.39
C TYR A 441 -19.71 5.08 -22.16
N LEU A 442 -20.43 5.57 -21.16
CA LEU A 442 -20.54 7.00 -20.81
C LEU A 442 -19.89 7.29 -19.46
N PRO A 443 -19.00 8.31 -19.38
CA PRO A 443 -18.35 8.69 -18.14
C PRO A 443 -19.33 9.33 -17.17
N GLN A 444 -19.20 8.98 -15.88
CA GLN A 444 -19.91 9.57 -14.77
C GLN A 444 -19.07 10.65 -14.06
N ALA A 445 -19.54 11.11 -12.91
CA ALA A 445 -18.78 12.04 -12.06
C ALA A 445 -17.41 11.48 -11.67
N PRO A 446 -16.41 12.33 -11.43
CA PRO A 446 -15.11 11.89 -10.92
C PRO A 446 -15.22 11.14 -9.60
N VAL A 447 -14.43 10.05 -9.47
CA VAL A 447 -14.23 9.38 -8.19
C VAL A 447 -13.39 10.30 -7.29
N PRO A 448 -13.78 10.57 -6.05
CA PRO A 448 -13.04 11.44 -5.14
C PRO A 448 -11.77 10.74 -4.61
N LEU A 449 -10.75 10.62 -5.43
CA LEU A 449 -9.46 10.08 -5.02
C LEU A 449 -8.58 11.16 -4.36
N PRO A 450 -7.73 10.80 -3.37
CA PRO A 450 -6.73 11.71 -2.82
C PRO A 450 -5.79 12.22 -3.92
N LYS A 451 -5.52 13.53 -3.96
CA LYS A 451 -4.73 14.17 -5.04
C LYS A 451 -3.38 13.50 -5.33
N ALA A 452 -2.72 12.97 -4.30
CA ALA A 452 -1.43 12.29 -4.42
C ALA A 452 -1.52 10.91 -5.08
N PHE A 453 -2.72 10.35 -5.24
CA PHE A 453 -2.97 8.98 -5.69
C PHE A 453 -4.02 8.92 -6.81
N ASN A 454 -4.03 9.89 -7.67
CA ASN A 454 -4.96 9.96 -8.80
C ASN A 454 -4.52 9.02 -9.93
N THR A 455 -4.72 7.71 -9.73
CA THR A 455 -4.47 6.67 -10.73
C THR A 455 -5.53 5.58 -10.66
N VAL A 456 -5.94 5.09 -11.82
CA VAL A 456 -6.90 3.99 -11.95
C VAL A 456 -6.32 2.64 -11.50
N PHE A 457 -4.99 2.54 -11.37
CA PHE A 457 -4.31 1.35 -10.88
C PHE A 457 -3.98 1.46 -9.40
N GLY A 458 -4.16 0.36 -8.67
CA GLY A 458 -3.85 0.29 -7.26
C GLY A 458 -4.82 1.03 -6.34
N PHE A 459 -6.04 1.39 -6.81
CA PHE A 459 -7.09 1.88 -5.94
C PHE A 459 -8.20 0.83 -5.77
N GLY A 460 -8.96 0.96 -4.71
CA GLY A 460 -10.15 0.17 -4.43
C GLY A 460 -11.16 0.99 -3.62
N LEU A 461 -12.40 0.58 -3.67
CA LEU A 461 -13.49 1.16 -2.89
C LEU A 461 -14.10 0.06 -2.01
N ALA A 462 -14.16 0.27 -0.70
CA ALA A 462 -14.68 -0.71 0.23
C ALA A 462 -15.44 -0.06 1.38
N ASP A 463 -16.63 -0.57 1.66
CA ASP A 463 -17.37 -0.23 2.87
C ASP A 463 -16.75 -1.02 4.05
N LEU A 464 -15.74 -0.43 4.67
CA LEU A 464 -14.96 -1.08 5.72
C LEU A 464 -15.68 -1.09 7.08
N ASP A 465 -16.54 -0.11 7.33
CA ASP A 465 -17.24 0.04 8.61
C ASP A 465 -18.67 -0.55 8.57
N GLY A 466 -19.15 -0.96 7.39
CA GLY A 466 -20.52 -1.48 7.21
C GLY A 466 -21.59 -0.38 7.29
N ASP A 467 -21.22 0.88 7.07
CA ASP A 467 -22.11 2.04 7.12
C ASP A 467 -22.70 2.41 5.75
N GLY A 468 -22.40 1.65 4.71
CA GLY A 468 -22.80 1.90 3.32
C GLY A 468 -21.97 2.98 2.63
N LEU A 469 -20.93 3.52 3.28
CA LEU A 469 -20.10 4.59 2.75
C LEU A 469 -18.68 4.06 2.44
N PRO A 470 -18.33 3.81 1.17
CA PRO A 470 -17.04 3.23 0.84
C PRO A 470 -15.89 4.18 1.18
N LYS A 471 -14.84 3.63 1.77
CA LYS A 471 -13.53 4.25 1.92
C LYS A 471 -12.68 3.99 0.69
N VAL A 472 -11.68 4.86 0.46
CA VAL A 472 -10.73 4.72 -0.64
C VAL A 472 -9.51 3.96 -0.14
N LEU A 473 -9.19 2.86 -0.79
CA LEU A 473 -8.01 2.05 -0.57
C LEU A 473 -6.99 2.35 -1.66
N VAL A 474 -5.73 2.50 -1.31
CA VAL A 474 -4.66 2.79 -2.27
C VAL A 474 -3.41 1.98 -1.94
N LEU A 475 -2.83 1.34 -2.96
CA LEU A 475 -1.45 0.88 -2.94
C LEU A 475 -0.55 1.99 -3.49
N ASP A 476 0.30 2.56 -2.65
CA ASP A 476 1.16 3.67 -3.05
C ASP A 476 2.42 3.20 -3.82
N LYS A 477 3.23 4.16 -4.29
CA LYS A 477 4.46 3.89 -5.06
C LYS A 477 5.51 3.08 -4.30
N GLN A 478 5.41 3.03 -2.97
CA GLN A 478 6.28 2.27 -2.09
C GLN A 478 5.65 0.94 -1.65
N ASP A 479 4.53 0.54 -2.26
CA ASP A 479 3.76 -0.68 -1.94
C ASP A 479 3.15 -0.68 -0.53
N TYR A 480 2.89 0.50 0.06
CA TYR A 480 2.11 0.60 1.28
C TYR A 480 0.62 0.66 0.96
N LEU A 481 -0.16 -0.13 1.69
CA LEU A 481 -1.61 -0.01 1.68
C LEU A 481 -2.03 1.19 2.52
N ARG A 482 -2.83 2.07 1.94
CA ARG A 482 -3.35 3.27 2.62
C ARG A 482 -4.87 3.29 2.52
N VAL A 483 -5.51 3.76 3.57
CA VAL A 483 -6.96 3.91 3.67
C VAL A 483 -7.29 5.38 3.87
N PHE A 484 -8.21 5.89 3.08
CA PHE A 484 -8.68 7.27 3.16
C PHE A 484 -10.19 7.31 3.36
N ASP A 485 -10.67 8.31 4.08
CA ASP A 485 -12.09 8.64 4.11
C ASP A 485 -12.53 9.34 2.80
N ARG A 486 -13.83 9.63 2.70
CA ARG A 486 -14.40 10.33 1.53
C ARG A 486 -13.94 11.79 1.39
N ALA A 487 -13.47 12.41 2.45
CA ALA A 487 -12.91 13.76 2.44
C ALA A 487 -11.45 13.78 1.99
N GLY A 488 -10.83 12.58 1.85
CA GLY A 488 -9.42 12.40 1.47
C GLY A 488 -8.46 12.46 2.65
N ALA A 489 -8.96 12.39 3.90
CA ALA A 489 -8.11 12.26 5.07
C ALA A 489 -7.59 10.83 5.20
N GLU A 490 -6.30 10.67 5.48
CA GLU A 490 -5.67 9.37 5.66
C GLU A 490 -6.03 8.79 7.04
N LEU A 491 -6.75 7.67 7.04
CA LEU A 491 -7.15 6.94 8.24
C LEU A 491 -6.11 5.92 8.67
N TYR A 492 -5.44 5.29 7.68
CA TYR A 492 -4.49 4.21 7.94
C TYR A 492 -3.41 4.14 6.87
N ARG A 493 -2.23 3.71 7.27
CA ARG A 493 -1.14 3.27 6.40
C ARG A 493 -0.52 2.00 6.97
N SER A 494 -0.32 1.00 6.11
CA SER A 494 0.32 -0.25 6.53
C SER A 494 1.79 -0.03 6.91
N SER A 495 2.27 -0.82 7.85
CA SER A 495 3.69 -0.96 8.16
C SER A 495 4.40 -1.91 7.20
N ASP A 496 3.65 -2.85 6.62
CA ASP A 496 4.13 -3.83 5.65
C ASP A 496 3.89 -3.36 4.23
N HIS A 497 4.73 -3.85 3.32
CA HIS A 497 4.54 -3.66 1.89
C HIS A 497 3.56 -4.70 1.36
N TYR A 498 2.61 -4.29 0.52
CA TYR A 498 1.66 -5.13 -0.18
C TYR A 498 1.67 -4.81 -1.68
N GLY A 499 1.14 -5.72 -2.50
CA GLY A 499 1.22 -5.56 -3.95
C GLY A 499 2.60 -5.96 -4.46
N GLY A 500 3.27 -5.01 -5.08
CA GLY A 500 4.52 -5.23 -5.79
C GLY A 500 4.26 -5.61 -7.24
N SER A 501 4.75 -4.82 -8.19
CA SER A 501 4.54 -5.03 -9.61
C SER A 501 5.84 -4.85 -10.38
N GLU A 502 6.08 -5.73 -11.38
CA GLU A 502 7.14 -5.57 -12.38
C GLU A 502 6.67 -4.76 -13.59
N LEU A 503 5.37 -4.45 -13.70
CA LEU A 503 4.84 -3.63 -14.78
C LEU A 503 5.13 -2.16 -14.51
N VAL A 504 5.90 -1.56 -15.41
CA VAL A 504 6.38 -0.18 -15.30
C VAL A 504 5.96 0.63 -16.50
N LEU A 505 5.40 1.82 -16.27
CA LEU A 505 5.28 2.87 -17.26
C LEU A 505 6.45 3.83 -17.12
N GLN A 506 7.29 3.90 -18.15
CA GLN A 506 8.34 4.91 -18.23
C GLN A 506 7.79 6.13 -18.96
N TYR A 507 8.16 7.33 -18.56
CA TYR A 507 7.75 8.57 -19.20
C TYR A 507 8.83 9.65 -19.04
N ASP A 508 8.83 10.60 -19.96
CA ASP A 508 9.69 11.78 -19.92
C ASP A 508 8.98 12.89 -19.12
N PRO A 509 9.45 13.23 -17.90
CA PRO A 509 8.80 14.24 -17.06
C PRO A 509 8.96 15.67 -17.61
N GLU A 510 9.94 15.91 -18.48
CA GLU A 510 10.21 17.22 -19.09
C GLU A 510 9.52 17.39 -20.45
N ARG A 511 8.79 16.39 -20.90
CA ARG A 511 8.09 16.44 -22.17
C ARG A 511 6.98 17.48 -22.13
N THR A 512 7.05 18.45 -23.05
CA THR A 512 5.97 19.42 -23.26
C THR A 512 5.13 19.02 -24.47
N SER A 513 3.89 19.46 -24.56
CA SER A 513 3.00 19.20 -25.71
C SER A 513 3.59 19.67 -27.04
N SER A 514 4.48 20.66 -27.03
CA SER A 514 5.19 21.19 -28.20
C SER A 514 6.40 20.34 -28.64
N SER A 515 6.91 19.44 -27.77
CA SER A 515 8.06 18.57 -28.09
C SER A 515 7.66 17.16 -28.52
N ALA A 516 6.43 16.94 -28.85
CA ALA A 516 5.80 15.62 -29.09
C ALA A 516 6.28 14.88 -30.35
N GLY A 517 7.39 15.22 -30.96
CA GLY A 517 7.88 14.57 -32.18
C GLY A 517 9.35 14.19 -32.21
N ASN A 518 10.18 14.64 -31.28
CA ASN A 518 11.61 14.33 -31.28
C ASN A 518 12.05 13.72 -29.96
N PRO A 519 12.56 12.48 -29.93
CA PRO A 519 13.21 11.96 -28.73
C PRO A 519 14.48 12.79 -28.48
N ARG A 520 14.56 13.42 -27.30
CA ARG A 520 15.80 14.04 -26.86
C ARG A 520 16.79 12.93 -26.49
N SER A 521 17.95 12.90 -27.10
CA SER A 521 19.03 12.03 -26.66
C SER A 521 19.49 12.43 -25.26
N GLY A 522 19.57 11.48 -24.32
CA GLY A 522 20.06 11.69 -22.96
C GLY A 522 18.97 12.05 -21.91
N VAL A 523 17.69 11.86 -22.21
CA VAL A 523 16.61 12.10 -21.25
C VAL A 523 16.57 11.00 -20.18
N GLN A 524 16.59 11.40 -18.92
CA GLN A 524 16.31 10.50 -17.81
C GLN A 524 14.80 10.28 -17.69
N LEU A 525 14.37 9.04 -17.99
CA LEU A 525 12.98 8.66 -17.89
C LEU A 525 12.58 8.47 -16.41
N SER A 526 11.39 8.91 -16.08
CA SER A 526 10.73 8.58 -14.81
C SER A 526 9.88 7.33 -14.96
N GLU A 527 9.67 6.63 -13.85
CA GLU A 527 8.94 5.37 -13.82
C GLU A 527 7.73 5.44 -12.89
N ILE A 528 6.61 4.87 -13.34
CA ILE A 528 5.43 4.63 -12.51
C ILE A 528 5.12 3.14 -12.56
N MET A 529 5.09 2.52 -11.38
CA MET A 529 4.66 1.12 -11.26
C MET A 529 3.15 1.01 -11.34
N LEU A 530 2.68 0.08 -12.16
CA LEU A 530 1.26 -0.24 -12.26
C LEU A 530 0.89 -1.23 -11.17
N GLN A 531 0.29 -0.74 -10.11
CA GLN A 531 -0.16 -1.57 -9.00
C GLN A 531 -1.29 -2.52 -9.44
N GLY A 532 -1.28 -3.73 -8.88
CA GLY A 532 -2.28 -4.76 -9.15
C GLY A 532 -3.66 -4.41 -8.61
N ARG A 533 -4.61 -5.30 -8.87
CA ARG A 533 -5.99 -5.21 -8.37
C ARG A 533 -6.07 -5.61 -6.89
N MET A 534 -7.14 -5.19 -6.23
CA MET A 534 -7.54 -5.60 -4.89
C MET A 534 -8.99 -6.08 -4.95
N TYR A 535 -9.32 -7.14 -4.18
CA TYR A 535 -10.69 -7.60 -4.01
C TYR A 535 -11.15 -7.34 -2.58
N TYR A 536 -12.43 -7.05 -2.38
CA TYR A 536 -13.03 -6.89 -1.05
C TYR A 536 -14.24 -7.81 -0.92
N GLN A 537 -14.00 -9.02 -0.41
CA GLN A 537 -15.01 -10.09 -0.39
C GLN A 537 -14.94 -10.89 0.92
N ASP A 538 -16.08 -11.52 1.29
CA ASP A 538 -16.17 -12.46 2.40
C ASP A 538 -15.70 -13.85 1.96
N ILE A 539 -14.43 -14.16 2.21
CA ILE A 539 -13.87 -15.50 1.91
C ILE A 539 -14.19 -16.51 2.99
N MET A 540 -14.32 -16.04 4.23
CA MET A 540 -14.50 -16.90 5.39
C MET A 540 -15.96 -17.34 5.58
N GLY A 541 -16.90 -16.81 4.78
CA GLY A 541 -18.33 -17.11 4.89
C GLY A 541 -18.96 -16.68 6.22
N ASN A 542 -18.34 -15.73 6.91
CA ASN A 542 -18.76 -15.28 8.23
C ASN A 542 -19.48 -13.91 8.21
N GLY A 543 -19.81 -13.41 7.03
CA GLY A 543 -20.45 -12.12 6.81
C GLY A 543 -19.51 -10.92 6.89
N LYS A 544 -18.22 -11.13 7.16
CA LYS A 544 -17.20 -10.07 7.20
C LYS A 544 -16.34 -10.14 5.96
N LYS A 545 -16.35 -9.07 5.18
CA LYS A 545 -15.49 -8.97 3.99
C LYS A 545 -14.03 -8.73 4.39
N GLN A 546 -13.12 -9.29 3.63
CA GLN A 546 -11.67 -9.07 3.75
C GLN A 546 -11.15 -8.39 2.48
N LEU A 547 -10.16 -7.52 2.66
CA LEU A 547 -9.35 -7.01 1.55
C LEU A 547 -8.33 -8.06 1.16
N ILE A 548 -8.37 -8.48 -0.09
CA ILE A 548 -7.53 -9.56 -0.63
C ILE A 548 -6.56 -8.93 -1.60
N LEU A 549 -5.26 -9.14 -1.37
CA LEU A 549 -4.21 -8.58 -2.19
C LEU A 549 -2.92 -9.40 -2.12
N PRO A 550 -2.06 -9.32 -3.16
CA PRO A 550 -0.77 -10.00 -3.15
C PRO A 550 0.25 -9.25 -2.28
N ARG A 551 1.26 -9.97 -1.84
CA ARG A 551 2.52 -9.45 -1.35
C ARG A 551 3.63 -10.16 -2.10
N ASN A 552 4.25 -9.46 -3.04
CA ASN A 552 5.43 -9.93 -3.73
C ASN A 552 6.68 -9.48 -2.96
N SER A 553 7.58 -10.41 -2.69
CA SER A 553 8.80 -10.14 -1.94
C SER A 553 9.97 -10.04 -2.91
N PRO A 554 10.69 -8.90 -2.94
CA PRO A 554 11.84 -8.75 -3.82
C PRO A 554 13.03 -9.55 -3.32
N SER A 555 13.71 -10.23 -4.24
CA SER A 555 14.92 -11.03 -3.97
C SER A 555 16.07 -10.22 -3.35
N THR A 556 16.14 -8.93 -3.66
CA THR A 556 17.18 -8.01 -3.16
C THR A 556 16.72 -7.15 -1.98
N GLY A 557 15.51 -7.40 -1.45
CA GLY A 557 14.87 -6.54 -0.48
C GLY A 557 14.39 -5.21 -1.11
N TYR A 558 13.63 -4.42 -0.34
CA TYR A 558 13.09 -3.12 -0.81
C TYR A 558 14.12 -1.98 -0.87
N LEU A 559 15.40 -2.28 -0.68
CA LEU A 559 16.48 -1.30 -0.67
C LEU A 559 16.95 -0.85 -2.06
N PHE A 560 16.65 -1.64 -3.09
CA PHE A 560 17.04 -1.33 -4.47
C PHE A 560 15.83 -0.88 -5.28
N GLN A 561 16.03 0.09 -6.17
CA GLN A 561 14.98 0.55 -7.08
C GLN A 561 14.56 -0.52 -8.10
N THR A 562 15.45 -1.48 -8.37
CA THR A 562 15.15 -2.62 -9.24
C THR A 562 14.35 -3.66 -8.44
N ARG A 563 13.09 -3.80 -8.78
CA ARG A 563 12.16 -4.71 -8.12
C ARG A 563 12.08 -6.00 -8.92
N LEU A 564 12.90 -6.98 -8.55
CA LEU A 564 12.81 -8.35 -9.03
C LEU A 564 12.23 -9.18 -7.88
N TYR A 565 11.09 -9.77 -8.12
CA TYR A 565 10.39 -10.57 -7.11
C TYR A 565 10.67 -12.05 -7.33
N ASP A 566 10.99 -12.78 -6.27
CA ASP A 566 11.30 -14.22 -6.31
C ASP A 566 10.23 -15.08 -5.64
N LYS A 567 9.32 -14.46 -4.89
CA LYS A 567 8.26 -15.14 -4.18
C LYS A 567 7.08 -14.22 -3.89
N GLY A 568 5.89 -14.81 -3.79
CA GLY A 568 4.66 -14.09 -3.50
C GLY A 568 3.70 -14.88 -2.62
N LYS A 569 2.84 -14.16 -1.88
CA LYS A 569 1.71 -14.67 -1.10
C LYS A 569 0.48 -13.82 -1.38
N ILE A 570 -0.71 -14.38 -1.15
CA ILE A 570 -1.95 -13.62 -1.06
C ILE A 570 -2.32 -13.48 0.41
N TYR A 571 -2.75 -12.30 0.80
CA TYR A 571 -3.23 -11.96 2.14
C TYR A 571 -4.70 -11.59 2.11
N GLY A 572 -5.42 -11.99 3.16
CA GLY A 572 -6.72 -11.46 3.50
C GLY A 572 -6.59 -10.56 4.72
N LEU A 573 -6.96 -9.29 4.55
CA LEU A 573 -6.88 -8.28 5.60
C LEU A 573 -8.30 -7.88 6.03
N ALA A 574 -8.57 -7.86 7.32
CA ALA A 574 -9.81 -7.34 7.88
C ALA A 574 -9.58 -5.96 8.51
N TRP A 575 -10.56 -5.10 8.35
CA TRP A 575 -10.59 -3.80 9.00
C TRP A 575 -11.13 -3.92 10.44
N ASP A 576 -10.44 -3.36 11.42
CA ASP A 576 -10.85 -3.41 12.83
C ASP A 576 -11.32 -2.04 13.38
N GLY A 577 -11.62 -1.09 12.49
CA GLY A 577 -12.02 0.28 12.83
C GLY A 577 -10.85 1.27 12.89
N VAL A 578 -9.61 0.79 12.96
CA VAL A 578 -8.40 1.61 13.09
C VAL A 578 -7.34 1.23 12.06
N GLY A 579 -7.28 -0.06 11.68
CA GLY A 579 -6.27 -0.56 10.76
C GLY A 579 -6.62 -1.89 10.12
N MET A 580 -5.80 -2.30 9.17
CA MET A 580 -5.91 -3.58 8.48
C MET A 580 -5.11 -4.65 9.22
N GLN A 581 -5.78 -5.77 9.55
CA GLN A 581 -5.18 -6.93 10.20
C GLN A 581 -5.16 -8.11 9.25
N ALA A 582 -4.00 -8.78 9.12
CA ALA A 582 -3.94 -10.04 8.38
C ALA A 582 -4.72 -11.11 9.15
N VAL A 583 -5.81 -11.59 8.57
CA VAL A 583 -6.67 -12.63 9.15
C VAL A 583 -6.43 -13.99 8.53
N TRP A 584 -5.87 -14.03 7.34
CA TRP A 584 -5.37 -15.23 6.69
C TRP A 584 -4.31 -14.91 5.64
N GLU A 585 -3.52 -15.90 5.29
CA GLU A 585 -2.58 -15.85 4.17
C GLU A 585 -2.54 -17.19 3.43
N THR A 586 -2.02 -17.19 2.21
CA THR A 586 -1.69 -18.41 1.48
C THR A 586 -0.26 -18.85 1.76
N ARG A 587 0.06 -20.08 1.33
CA ARG A 587 1.47 -20.47 1.21
C ARG A 587 2.22 -19.53 0.28
N GLU A 588 3.50 -19.46 0.47
CA GLU A 588 4.41 -18.79 -0.45
C GLU A 588 4.53 -19.58 -1.75
N VAL A 589 4.35 -18.90 -2.88
CA VAL A 589 4.61 -19.47 -4.20
C VAL A 589 5.94 -18.94 -4.71
N PRO A 590 6.80 -19.81 -5.30
CA PRO A 590 8.06 -19.37 -5.89
C PRO A 590 7.77 -18.61 -7.18
N GLY A 591 8.20 -17.34 -7.24
CA GLY A 591 7.99 -16.44 -8.36
C GLY A 591 7.11 -15.24 -8.02
N TYR A 592 7.05 -14.32 -8.95
CA TYR A 592 6.26 -13.10 -8.90
C TYR A 592 4.79 -13.38 -9.23
N ILE A 593 3.87 -13.04 -8.34
CA ILE A 593 2.43 -13.06 -8.65
C ILE A 593 2.13 -11.82 -9.50
N ALA A 594 2.07 -12.03 -10.81
CA ALA A 594 1.86 -10.96 -11.79
C ALA A 594 0.40 -10.48 -11.78
N ASP A 595 -0.53 -11.41 -11.62
CA ASP A 595 -1.96 -11.12 -11.52
C ASP A 595 -2.69 -12.27 -10.81
N TYR A 596 -3.93 -12.04 -10.40
CA TYR A 596 -4.72 -13.07 -9.74
C TYR A 596 -6.22 -12.80 -9.89
N ALA A 597 -7.00 -13.88 -9.75
CA ALA A 597 -8.45 -13.81 -9.71
C ALA A 597 -8.99 -14.69 -8.57
N LEU A 598 -10.08 -14.25 -7.97
CA LEU A 598 -10.84 -15.01 -7.02
C LEU A 598 -12.13 -15.50 -7.70
N VAL A 599 -12.37 -16.78 -7.70
CA VAL A 599 -13.48 -17.38 -8.44
C VAL A 599 -14.22 -18.44 -7.62
N ASP A 600 -15.47 -18.61 -7.90
CA ASP A 600 -16.31 -19.72 -7.48
C ASP A 600 -16.84 -20.41 -8.76
N PRO A 601 -16.08 -21.34 -9.33
CA PRO A 601 -16.39 -21.89 -10.66
C PRO A 601 -17.69 -22.69 -10.71
N GLU A 602 -18.16 -23.20 -9.58
CA GLU A 602 -19.34 -24.07 -9.49
C GLU A 602 -20.53 -23.36 -8.80
N GLY A 603 -20.35 -22.14 -8.31
CA GLY A 603 -21.39 -21.41 -7.55
C GLY A 603 -21.76 -22.08 -6.21
N THR A 604 -20.88 -22.94 -5.69
CA THR A 604 -21.11 -23.73 -4.47
C THR A 604 -20.63 -23.05 -3.19
N GLY A 605 -19.96 -21.92 -3.31
CA GLY A 605 -19.22 -21.27 -2.23
C GLY A 605 -17.78 -21.76 -2.08
N ASP A 606 -17.37 -22.81 -2.83
CA ASP A 606 -15.99 -23.30 -2.85
C ASP A 606 -15.11 -22.37 -3.69
N ARG A 607 -14.50 -21.42 -3.02
CA ARG A 607 -13.69 -20.39 -3.68
C ARG A 607 -12.27 -20.86 -4.00
N LYS A 608 -11.78 -20.41 -5.13
CA LYS A 608 -10.42 -20.71 -5.62
C LYS A 608 -9.71 -19.41 -5.95
N LEU A 609 -8.42 -19.37 -5.64
CA LEU A 609 -7.51 -18.38 -6.18
C LEU A 609 -6.85 -18.95 -7.43
N VAL A 610 -6.90 -18.19 -8.51
CA VAL A 610 -6.17 -18.42 -9.75
C VAL A 610 -5.07 -17.39 -9.79
N LEU A 611 -3.79 -17.82 -9.74
CA LEU A 611 -2.63 -16.94 -9.75
C LEU A 611 -1.89 -17.08 -11.07
N LEU A 612 -1.51 -15.97 -11.66
CA LEU A 612 -0.51 -15.91 -12.71
C LEU A 612 0.86 -15.66 -12.05
N VAL A 613 1.72 -16.66 -12.09
CA VAL A 613 3.04 -16.63 -11.47
C VAL A 613 4.11 -16.59 -12.54
N VAL A 614 5.03 -15.63 -12.45
CA VAL A 614 6.17 -15.48 -13.35
C VAL A 614 7.46 -15.74 -12.57
N GLN A 615 8.27 -16.67 -13.04
CA GLN A 615 9.59 -16.95 -12.50
C GLN A 615 10.65 -16.35 -13.41
N THR A 616 11.38 -15.36 -12.89
CA THR A 616 12.48 -14.73 -13.62
C THR A 616 13.79 -15.36 -13.19
N ASN A 617 14.56 -15.89 -14.12
CA ASN A 617 15.89 -16.41 -13.82
C ASN A 617 16.86 -15.26 -13.53
N LEU A 618 17.24 -15.10 -12.27
CA LEU A 618 18.16 -14.08 -11.78
C LEU A 618 19.57 -14.15 -12.35
N VAL A 619 19.94 -15.26 -12.98
CA VAL A 619 21.31 -15.51 -13.50
C VAL A 619 21.47 -15.13 -14.98
N GLY A 620 20.45 -14.55 -15.61
CA GLY A 620 20.56 -13.97 -16.96
C GLY A 620 20.72 -14.95 -18.12
N MET A 621 20.66 -16.28 -17.88
CA MET A 621 20.88 -17.32 -18.88
C MET A 621 19.66 -18.20 -19.18
N GLY A 622 18.46 -17.83 -18.72
CA GLY A 622 17.25 -18.62 -18.95
C GLY A 622 16.06 -17.77 -19.34
N THR A 623 15.11 -18.36 -20.08
CA THR A 623 13.83 -17.75 -20.40
C THR A 623 12.96 -17.68 -19.13
N SER A 624 12.31 -16.54 -18.89
CA SER A 624 11.28 -16.42 -17.84
C SER A 624 10.17 -17.45 -18.10
N ARG A 625 9.73 -18.14 -17.04
CA ARG A 625 8.64 -19.12 -17.11
C ARG A 625 7.39 -18.52 -16.48
N SER A 626 6.25 -18.80 -17.05
CA SER A 626 4.97 -18.40 -16.50
C SER A 626 4.11 -19.62 -16.22
N SER A 627 3.37 -19.59 -15.12
CA SER A 627 2.49 -20.68 -14.73
C SER A 627 1.16 -20.12 -14.21
N ILE A 628 0.09 -20.86 -14.46
CA ILE A 628 -1.17 -20.66 -13.76
C ILE A 628 -1.19 -21.60 -12.55
N VAL A 629 -1.39 -21.03 -11.39
CA VAL A 629 -1.45 -21.76 -10.12
C VAL A 629 -2.85 -21.66 -9.55
N LEU A 630 -3.45 -22.80 -9.24
CA LEU A 630 -4.78 -22.92 -8.63
C LEU A 630 -4.63 -23.28 -7.15
N LEU A 631 -5.20 -22.46 -6.28
CA LEU A 631 -5.26 -22.70 -4.84
C LEU A 631 -6.73 -22.85 -4.42
N ASP A 632 -7.08 -23.98 -3.84
CA ASP A 632 -8.37 -24.18 -3.21
C ASP A 632 -8.36 -23.48 -1.84
N LEU A 633 -9.32 -22.58 -1.61
CA LEU A 633 -9.48 -21.89 -0.33
C LEU A 633 -10.50 -22.64 0.53
N LYS A 634 -10.10 -22.99 1.75
CA LYS A 634 -11.03 -23.53 2.75
C LYS A 634 -10.80 -22.75 4.04
N PRO A 635 -11.80 -21.93 4.42
CA PRO A 635 -11.76 -21.14 5.65
C PRO A 635 -11.77 -21.98 6.91
#